data_7320c7208dc61ef9f7836e2159563414
#
_entry.id   7320c7208dc61ef9f7836e2159563414
#
_cell.length_a   1.000
_cell.length_b   1.000
_cell.length_c   1.000
_cell.angle_alpha   90.00
_cell.angle_beta   90.00
_cell.angle_gamma   90.00
#
_symmetry.space_group_name_H-M   'P 1'
#
loop_
_entity.id
_entity.type
_entity.pdbx_description
1 polymer ?
#
loop_
_entity_poly.entity_id
_entity_poly.type
_entity_poly.pdbx_seq_one_letter_code
_entity_poly.pdbx_strand_id
1 'polypeptide(L)'
;MMNESAAIQNMHEKLTEQVRRWRLSVEPAVLHPQGRLARVAGLTMEALGIEEPLGSRCLIVGNGHESCESEVVGFQGDVTFLMPTGTITGLGPGSRVIPTGESYLVPVGQGLLGRAIDGRGAPLDQKGAI
;
A
#
# COMPACT_ATOMS: atom_id res chain seq x y z
N MET A 1 -33.17 48.71 -1.58
CA MET A 1 -33.61 47.42 -2.14
C MET A 1 -32.37 46.69 -2.66
N MET A 2 -31.90 45.71 -1.91
CA MET A 2 -30.88 44.81 -2.45
C MET A 2 -31.52 43.92 -3.52
N ASN A 3 -30.93 43.94 -4.72
CA ASN A 3 -31.47 43.25 -5.87
C ASN A 3 -31.43 41.76 -5.64
N GLU A 4 -32.57 41.10 -5.62
CA GLU A 4 -32.75 39.64 -5.41
C GLU A 4 -31.88 38.81 -6.36
N SER A 5 -31.65 39.32 -7.56
CA SER A 5 -30.75 38.74 -8.56
C SER A 5 -29.29 38.70 -8.09
N ALA A 6 -28.81 39.75 -7.40
CA ALA A 6 -27.44 39.79 -6.87
C ALA A 6 -27.24 38.82 -5.69
N ALA A 7 -28.26 38.59 -4.86
CA ALA A 7 -28.23 37.65 -3.78
C ALA A 7 -28.19 36.21 -4.28
N ILE A 8 -28.94 35.89 -5.33
CA ILE A 8 -28.94 34.58 -5.99
C ILE A 8 -27.59 34.28 -6.64
N GLN A 9 -27.00 35.24 -7.34
CA GLN A 9 -25.66 35.11 -7.94
C GLN A 9 -24.57 34.85 -6.88
N ASN A 10 -24.58 35.59 -5.78
CA ASN A 10 -23.62 35.45 -4.67
C ASN A 10 -23.75 34.07 -4.00
N MET A 11 -24.99 33.57 -3.86
CA MET A 11 -25.24 32.22 -3.33
C MET A 11 -24.73 31.12 -4.29
N HIS A 12 -24.94 31.32 -5.58
CA HIS A 12 -24.46 30.37 -6.61
C HIS A 12 -22.93 30.30 -6.65
N GLU A 13 -22.25 31.45 -6.58
CA GLU A 13 -20.77 31.49 -6.50
C GLU A 13 -20.23 30.78 -5.24
N LYS A 14 -20.84 31.04 -4.07
CA LYS A 14 -20.45 30.37 -2.82
C LYS A 14 -20.62 28.86 -2.87
N LEU A 15 -21.75 28.39 -3.42
CA LEU A 15 -22.00 26.94 -3.57
C LEU A 15 -21.02 26.29 -4.55
N THR A 16 -20.73 26.97 -5.66
CA THR A 16 -19.77 26.47 -6.66
C THR A 16 -18.36 26.37 -6.07
N GLU A 17 -17.95 27.36 -5.27
CA GLU A 17 -16.65 27.36 -4.59
C GLU A 17 -16.57 26.28 -3.51
N GLN A 18 -17.64 26.04 -2.75
CA GLN A 18 -17.70 24.94 -1.78
C GLN A 18 -17.61 23.57 -2.46
N VAL A 19 -18.35 23.34 -3.54
CA VAL A 19 -18.30 22.09 -4.31
C VAL A 19 -16.91 21.88 -4.91
N ARG A 20 -16.28 22.94 -5.42
CA ARG A 20 -14.91 22.88 -5.93
C ARG A 20 -13.91 22.50 -4.83
N ARG A 21 -14.04 23.10 -3.64
CA ARG A 21 -13.20 22.78 -2.47
C ARG A 21 -13.37 21.33 -2.03
N TRP A 22 -14.59 20.81 -2.03
CA TRP A 22 -14.85 19.42 -1.70
C TRP A 22 -14.30 18.46 -2.75
N ARG A 23 -14.41 18.80 -4.03
CA ARG A 23 -13.79 17.99 -5.11
C ARG A 23 -12.28 17.91 -5.01
N LEU A 24 -11.62 18.94 -4.54
CA LEU A 24 -10.16 18.98 -4.35
C LEU A 24 -9.71 18.28 -3.04
N SER A 25 -10.61 18.09 -2.08
CA SER A 25 -10.31 17.44 -0.80
C SER A 25 -10.68 15.95 -0.77
N VAL A 26 -11.39 15.46 -1.78
CA VAL A 26 -11.66 14.03 -1.94
C VAL A 26 -10.58 13.48 -2.88
N GLU A 27 -9.48 13.01 -2.32
CA GLU A 27 -8.61 12.11 -3.07
C GLU A 27 -9.44 10.88 -3.43
N PRO A 28 -9.48 10.45 -4.71
CA PRO A 28 -10.15 9.21 -5.06
C PRO A 28 -9.51 8.10 -4.25
N ALA A 29 -10.28 7.51 -3.33
CA ALA A 29 -9.85 6.31 -2.65
C ALA A 29 -9.59 5.25 -3.73
N VAL A 30 -8.33 4.98 -4.00
CA VAL A 30 -7.96 3.85 -4.85
C VAL A 30 -8.36 2.62 -4.06
N LEU A 31 -9.49 2.02 -4.43
CA LEU A 31 -9.95 0.76 -3.86
C LEU A 31 -9.01 -0.32 -4.37
N HIS A 32 -7.98 -0.62 -3.60
CA HIS A 32 -7.19 -1.81 -3.86
C HIS A 32 -8.02 -3.03 -3.46
N PRO A 33 -8.25 -3.99 -4.36
CA PRO A 33 -8.94 -5.22 -4.02
C PRO A 33 -8.15 -5.93 -2.91
N GLN A 34 -8.82 -6.26 -1.81
CA GLN A 34 -8.20 -7.01 -0.72
C GLN A 34 -8.38 -8.50 -0.97
N GLY A 35 -7.27 -9.22 -0.93
CA GLY A 35 -7.27 -10.67 -0.99
C GLY A 35 -7.30 -11.33 0.37
N ARG A 36 -7.26 -12.64 0.35
CA ARG A 36 -7.20 -13.50 1.54
C ARG A 36 -6.05 -14.47 1.43
N LEU A 37 -5.32 -14.65 2.53
CA LEU A 37 -4.34 -15.72 2.66
C LEU A 37 -5.07 -17.08 2.72
N ALA A 38 -4.79 -17.93 1.77
CA ALA A 38 -5.39 -19.28 1.68
C ALA A 38 -4.54 -20.31 2.42
N ARG A 39 -3.21 -20.26 2.22
CA ARG A 39 -2.29 -21.24 2.77
C ARG A 39 -0.89 -20.67 2.96
N VAL A 40 -0.16 -21.22 3.90
CA VAL A 40 1.28 -20.98 4.09
C VAL A 40 2.00 -22.32 3.94
N ALA A 41 2.98 -22.38 3.07
CA ALA A 41 3.77 -23.57 2.80
C ALA A 41 5.27 -23.22 2.81
N GLY A 42 5.93 -23.48 3.93
CA GLY A 42 7.32 -23.07 4.14
C GLY A 42 7.46 -21.53 4.14
N LEU A 43 8.24 -21.00 3.20
CA LEU A 43 8.44 -19.57 3.02
C LEU A 43 7.48 -18.94 1.99
N THR A 44 6.60 -19.73 1.41
CA THR A 44 5.66 -19.25 0.39
C THR A 44 4.25 -19.20 0.96
N MET A 45 3.56 -18.11 0.69
CA MET A 45 2.18 -17.89 1.07
C MET A 45 1.32 -17.82 -0.19
N GLU A 46 0.16 -18.45 -0.14
CA GLU A 46 -0.81 -18.49 -1.22
C GLU A 46 -1.97 -17.54 -0.88
N ALA A 47 -2.21 -16.58 -1.73
CA ALA A 47 -3.28 -15.62 -1.60
C ALA A 47 -4.28 -15.74 -2.75
N LEU A 48 -5.54 -15.43 -2.47
CA LEU A 48 -6.63 -15.39 -3.43
C LEU A 48 -7.24 -13.98 -3.46
N GLY A 49 -7.72 -13.58 -4.64
CA GLY A 49 -8.45 -12.32 -4.81
C GLY A 49 -7.55 -11.08 -4.93
N ILE A 50 -6.29 -11.25 -5.29
CA ILE A 50 -5.37 -10.17 -5.66
C ILE A 50 -4.77 -10.45 -7.03
N GLU A 51 -4.65 -9.41 -7.84
CA GLU A 51 -4.07 -9.45 -9.19
C GLU A 51 -2.98 -8.39 -9.28
N GLU A 52 -1.81 -8.72 -8.70
CA GLU A 52 -0.69 -7.80 -8.65
C GLU A 52 0.49 -8.35 -9.46
N PRO A 53 1.24 -7.51 -10.16
CA PRO A 53 2.43 -7.95 -10.90
C PRO A 53 3.52 -8.48 -9.98
N LEU A 54 4.46 -9.24 -10.55
CA LEU A 54 5.66 -9.71 -9.85
C LEU A 54 6.44 -8.54 -9.27
N GLY A 55 6.92 -8.71 -8.04
CA GLY A 55 7.67 -7.66 -7.32
C GLY A 55 6.80 -6.63 -6.61
N SER A 56 5.47 -6.71 -6.72
CA SER A 56 4.57 -5.83 -5.96
C SER A 56 4.59 -6.16 -4.48
N ARG A 57 4.55 -5.10 -3.65
CA ARG A 57 4.45 -5.23 -2.20
C ARG A 57 3.00 -5.46 -1.77
N CYS A 58 2.84 -6.39 -0.85
CA CYS A 58 1.57 -6.64 -0.18
C CYS A 58 1.78 -6.63 1.34
N LEU A 59 0.81 -6.09 2.06
CA LEU A 59 0.75 -6.16 3.51
C LEU A 59 -0.25 -7.27 3.90
N ILE A 60 0.21 -8.26 4.65
CA ILE A 60 -0.65 -9.32 5.18
C ILE A 60 -0.98 -8.97 6.62
N VAL A 61 -2.27 -8.87 6.92
CA VAL A 61 -2.77 -8.49 8.25
C VAL A 61 -3.51 -9.66 8.85
N GLY A 62 -2.97 -10.16 9.95
CA GLY A 62 -3.59 -11.21 10.77
C GLY A 62 -4.77 -10.69 11.61
N ASN A 63 -5.51 -11.60 12.22
CA ASN A 63 -6.68 -11.27 13.04
C ASN A 63 -6.31 -10.60 14.38
N GLY A 64 -5.06 -10.71 14.82
CA GLY A 64 -4.54 -10.14 16.08
C GLY A 64 -3.78 -8.82 15.92
N HIS A 65 -3.94 -8.12 14.80
CA HIS A 65 -3.21 -6.90 14.43
C HIS A 65 -1.73 -7.11 14.05
N GLU A 66 -1.24 -8.33 14.03
CA GLU A 66 0.06 -8.62 13.47
C GLU A 66 0.03 -8.37 11.96
N SER A 67 1.09 -7.80 11.44
CA SER A 67 1.23 -7.57 10.00
C SER A 67 2.59 -8.03 9.51
N CYS A 68 2.62 -8.54 8.29
CA CYS A 68 3.84 -8.96 7.62
C CYS A 68 3.87 -8.36 6.22
N GLU A 69 4.96 -7.72 5.87
CA GLU A 69 5.23 -7.33 4.50
C GLU A 69 5.62 -8.56 3.68
N SER A 70 5.16 -8.59 2.45
CA SER A 70 5.43 -9.66 1.51
C SER A 70 5.55 -9.12 0.10
N GLU A 71 6.19 -9.88 -0.77
CA GLU A 71 6.39 -9.58 -2.18
C GLU A 71 5.73 -10.65 -3.04
N VAL A 72 5.12 -10.24 -4.15
CA VAL A 72 4.57 -11.15 -5.15
C VAL A 72 5.71 -11.81 -5.92
N VAL A 73 5.83 -13.13 -5.79
CA VAL A 73 6.89 -13.93 -6.42
C VAL A 73 6.39 -14.85 -7.52
N GLY A 74 5.07 -14.96 -7.69
CA GLY A 74 4.48 -15.78 -8.75
C GLY A 74 2.96 -15.83 -8.68
N PHE A 75 2.37 -16.46 -9.68
CA PHE A 75 0.94 -16.74 -9.72
C PHE A 75 0.65 -17.99 -10.53
N GLN A 76 -0.44 -18.66 -10.20
CA GLN A 76 -0.95 -19.83 -10.92
C GLN A 76 -2.48 -19.82 -10.86
N GLY A 77 -3.11 -19.58 -12.01
CA GLY A 77 -4.57 -19.36 -12.06
C GLY A 77 -4.95 -18.18 -11.15
N ASP A 78 -5.90 -18.37 -10.26
CA ASP A 78 -6.38 -17.35 -9.32
C ASP A 78 -5.54 -17.23 -8.04
N VAL A 79 -4.45 -18.00 -7.94
CA VAL A 79 -3.57 -18.02 -6.76
C VAL A 79 -2.37 -17.14 -7.01
N THR A 80 -2.13 -16.19 -6.13
CA THR A 80 -0.91 -15.37 -6.09
C THR A 80 0.02 -15.90 -5.01
N PHE A 81 1.28 -16.15 -5.36
CA PHE A 81 2.32 -16.57 -4.44
C PHE A 81 3.04 -15.35 -3.89
N LEU A 82 3.09 -15.30 -2.56
CA LEU A 82 3.74 -14.23 -1.81
C LEU A 82 4.92 -14.81 -1.02
N MET A 83 6.02 -14.07 -0.97
CA MET A 83 7.15 -14.37 -0.11
C MET A 83 7.24 -13.30 0.99
N PRO A 84 7.22 -13.70 2.28
CA PRO A 84 7.34 -12.76 3.37
C PRO A 84 8.74 -12.13 3.40
N THR A 85 8.79 -10.84 3.65
CA THR A 85 10.03 -10.08 3.86
C THR A 85 10.24 -9.76 5.34
N GLY A 86 9.30 -10.17 6.20
CA GLY A 86 9.31 -9.99 7.65
C GLY A 86 8.90 -11.26 8.40
N THR A 87 8.58 -11.10 9.66
CA THR A 87 8.14 -12.18 10.55
C THR A 87 6.70 -12.59 10.22
N ILE A 88 6.47 -13.88 10.08
CA ILE A 88 5.14 -14.45 9.74
C ILE A 88 4.33 -14.90 10.98
N THR A 89 4.77 -14.54 12.17
CA THR A 89 4.09 -14.94 13.43
C THR A 89 2.68 -14.35 13.47
N GLY A 90 1.71 -15.14 13.91
CA GLY A 90 0.31 -14.69 14.05
C GLY A 90 -0.50 -14.66 12.75
N LEU A 91 0.10 -14.98 11.62
CA LEU A 91 -0.61 -15.09 10.34
C LEU A 91 -1.21 -16.48 10.18
N GLY A 92 -2.42 -16.54 9.65
CA GLY A 92 -3.13 -17.80 9.40
C GLY A 92 -4.08 -17.70 8.21
N PRO A 93 -4.70 -18.81 7.82
CA PRO A 93 -5.70 -18.81 6.77
C PRO A 93 -6.79 -17.77 7.05
N GLY A 94 -7.19 -17.03 6.02
CA GLY A 94 -8.16 -15.94 6.13
C GLY A 94 -7.58 -14.57 6.51
N SER A 95 -6.28 -14.45 6.84
CA SER A 95 -5.60 -13.16 6.99
C SER A 95 -5.80 -12.31 5.74
N ARG A 96 -6.01 -11.01 5.91
CA ARG A 96 -6.23 -10.09 4.79
C ARG A 96 -4.91 -9.80 4.09
N VAL A 97 -4.95 -9.80 2.77
CA VAL A 97 -3.82 -9.41 1.92
C VAL A 97 -4.17 -8.10 1.23
N ILE A 98 -3.39 -7.07 1.49
CA ILE A 98 -3.63 -5.71 1.02
C ILE A 98 -2.47 -5.33 0.11
N PRO A 99 -2.71 -5.24 -1.22
CA PRO A 99 -1.72 -4.66 -2.12
C PRO A 99 -1.43 -3.20 -1.74
N THR A 100 -0.16 -2.83 -1.72
CA THR A 100 0.24 -1.45 -1.40
C THR A 100 0.30 -0.55 -2.64
N GLY A 101 0.27 -1.14 -3.85
CA GLY A 101 0.48 -0.43 -5.11
C GLY A 101 1.93 0.04 -5.32
N GLU A 102 2.84 -0.41 -4.48
CA GLU A 102 4.26 -0.03 -4.50
C GLU A 102 5.15 -1.24 -4.74
N SER A 103 6.33 -1.00 -5.29
CA SER A 103 7.43 -1.97 -5.33
C SER A 103 8.49 -1.59 -4.30
N TYR A 104 9.36 -2.54 -3.96
CA TYR A 104 10.52 -2.22 -3.12
C TYR A 104 11.46 -1.30 -3.88
N LEU A 105 11.68 -0.11 -3.31
CA LEU A 105 12.63 0.87 -3.82
C LEU A 105 13.78 0.99 -2.81
N VAL A 106 14.99 0.80 -3.30
CA VAL A 106 16.18 1.04 -2.50
C VAL A 106 16.71 2.44 -2.85
N PRO A 107 16.91 3.32 -1.87
CA PRO A 107 17.49 4.63 -2.15
C PRO A 107 18.90 4.44 -2.73
N VAL A 108 19.22 5.22 -3.76
CA VAL A 108 20.53 5.22 -4.40
C VAL A 108 21.12 6.62 -4.35
N GLY A 109 22.44 6.71 -4.20
CA GLY A 109 23.13 8.00 -4.15
C GLY A 109 24.53 7.93 -3.58
N GLN A 110 25.20 9.08 -3.55
CA GLN A 110 26.58 9.19 -3.04
C GLN A 110 26.71 8.80 -1.56
N GLY A 111 25.64 8.97 -0.77
CA GLY A 111 25.60 8.57 0.64
C GLY A 111 25.77 7.06 0.87
N LEU A 112 25.60 6.25 -0.17
CA LEU A 112 25.77 4.79 -0.11
C LEU A 112 27.22 4.34 -0.38
N LEU A 113 28.09 5.23 -0.82
CA LEU A 113 29.47 4.87 -1.11
C LEU A 113 30.20 4.41 0.16
N GLY A 114 30.72 3.19 0.14
CA GLY A 114 31.41 2.58 1.28
C GLY A 114 30.47 2.16 2.42
N ARG A 115 29.17 2.05 2.15
CA ARG A 115 28.15 1.54 3.07
C ARG A 115 27.74 0.12 2.70
N ALA A 116 27.38 -0.67 3.70
CA ALA A 116 26.71 -1.96 3.52
C ALA A 116 25.26 -1.82 3.98
N ILE A 117 24.33 -2.20 3.12
CA ILE A 117 22.89 -2.12 3.39
C ILE A 117 22.24 -3.48 3.13
N ASP A 118 21.10 -3.72 3.78
CA ASP A 118 20.24 -4.86 3.47
C ASP A 118 19.37 -4.59 2.22
N GLY A 119 18.54 -5.58 1.82
CA GLY A 119 17.63 -5.45 0.67
C GLY A 119 16.53 -4.41 0.83
N ARG A 120 16.37 -3.81 2.01
CA ARG A 120 15.44 -2.71 2.32
C ARG A 120 16.11 -1.35 2.40
N GLY A 121 17.43 -1.30 2.24
CA GLY A 121 18.22 -0.09 2.39
C GLY A 121 18.60 0.25 3.82
N ALA A 122 18.36 -0.64 4.79
CA ALA A 122 18.79 -0.44 6.17
C ALA A 122 20.30 -0.71 6.32
N PRO A 123 21.06 0.15 7.06
CA PRO A 123 22.49 -0.02 7.21
C PRO A 123 22.83 -1.26 8.04
N LEU A 124 23.78 -2.08 7.52
CA LEU A 124 24.33 -3.27 8.17
C LEU A 124 25.72 -3.02 8.75
N ASP A 125 26.35 -1.90 8.42
CA ASP A 125 27.77 -1.60 8.68
C ASP A 125 28.03 -0.88 10.01
N GLN A 126 27.02 -0.71 10.84
CA GLN A 126 27.08 -0.02 12.15
C GLN A 126 27.58 1.45 12.08
N LYS A 127 27.57 2.06 10.88
CA LYS A 127 28.05 3.44 10.69
C LYS A 127 26.94 4.50 10.85
N GLY A 128 25.78 4.14 11.41
CA GLY A 128 24.65 5.03 11.58
C GLY A 128 23.75 5.13 10.36
N ALA A 129 22.76 6.01 10.41
CA ALA A 129 21.81 6.22 9.31
C ALA A 129 22.49 6.71 8.02
N ILE A 130 21.84 6.48 6.89
CA ILE A 130 22.28 6.89 5.55
C ILE A 130 21.53 8.17 5.17
#